data_287a6947dfe3ebff81ba8489f01ad224
#
_entry.id   287a6947dfe3ebff81ba8489f01ad224
#
_cell.length_a   1.000
_cell.length_b   1.000
_cell.length_c   1.000
_cell.angle_alpha   90.00
_cell.angle_beta   90.00
_cell.angle_gamma   90.00
#
_symmetry.space_group_name_H-M   'P 1'
#
loop_
_entity.id
_entity.type
_entity.pdbx_description
1 polymer ?
#
loop_
_entity_poly.entity_id
_entity_poly.type
_entity_poly.pdbx_seq_one_letter_code
_entity_poly.pdbx_strand_id
1 'polypeptide(L)'
;MMEPENLQNVFDNAFAGISQAREAYTPQLRPQEVGTITSIATGIAKVSGLPGVGFEEVLKFPGDVYGIAFNVDEDEIGVVLLGDYSQLHAGDEVERRGHVMDVPVGDGLIGRIINPLGQPLDSNGLLLSSTRLPVERPAASIMDRAPVTVPLQSGIKVIDALIPIGRGQRELILGDRQTGKTSIALDTILNQRGQNVLCVYCAIGQRASGVAKVIATLREQGAMDNTIVVVTEGNDPPGLAYVAPYSATSIAEYFMKQGRDVLIVYDDLTHHARAYRELSLLLRRPPGREAFPGDIFYIHSRLLERATHLRQELGGGSLTALPIIETEAQDISAYIPTNLISITDGQIYLSPSLFELGVLPAIDVGKSVSRVGGKAQRAAYRAVAGDLKLAYAQFEELETFSRFGARLDENTRKIIEHGRRIRACLKQHEFVPVSVPAQITVLLAVTAELFDNVPLARMTDAEHAVREAAADIPSEVSTRLETADKLSDEDRKTIIEIARQALAPFQPKAKDTSVTSKSESKAESEAREKT
;
A
#
# COMPACT_ATOMS: atom_id res chain seq x y z
N MET A 1 34.43 -26.26 -27.99
CA MET A 1 35.49 -26.36 -26.98
C MET A 1 36.16 -25.01 -26.97
N MET A 2 35.92 -24.21 -25.94
CA MET A 2 36.66 -22.95 -25.70
C MET A 2 38.02 -23.35 -25.15
N GLU A 3 39.10 -22.89 -25.79
CA GLU A 3 40.44 -23.05 -25.26
C GLU A 3 40.54 -22.38 -23.88
N PRO A 4 41.26 -22.97 -22.90
CA PRO A 4 41.47 -22.33 -21.63
C PRO A 4 42.25 -21.04 -21.86
N GLU A 5 41.66 -19.90 -21.60
CA GLU A 5 42.38 -18.63 -21.54
C GLU A 5 43.58 -18.80 -20.60
N ASN A 6 44.76 -18.56 -21.17
CA ASN A 6 46.00 -18.73 -20.45
C ASN A 6 45.97 -17.72 -19.25
N LEU A 7 46.00 -18.25 -18.04
CA LEU A 7 45.95 -17.47 -16.79
C LEU A 7 46.96 -16.29 -16.81
N GLN A 8 48.06 -16.47 -17.52
CA GLN A 8 49.07 -15.45 -17.73
C GLN A 8 48.57 -14.24 -18.49
N ASN A 9 47.74 -14.43 -19.54
CA ASN A 9 47.12 -13.35 -20.29
C ASN A 9 46.12 -12.55 -19.44
N VAL A 10 45.39 -13.24 -18.54
CA VAL A 10 44.46 -12.56 -17.60
C VAL A 10 45.22 -11.69 -16.60
N PHE A 11 46.34 -12.20 -16.07
CA PHE A 11 47.20 -11.41 -15.17
C PHE A 11 47.88 -10.24 -15.90
N ASP A 12 48.40 -10.46 -17.09
CA ASP A 12 49.05 -9.40 -17.86
C ASP A 12 48.07 -8.29 -18.25
N ASN A 13 46.85 -8.61 -18.62
CA ASN A 13 45.78 -7.63 -18.89
C ASN A 13 45.34 -6.90 -17.62
N ALA A 14 45.24 -7.59 -16.48
CA ALA A 14 44.91 -6.96 -15.21
C ALA A 14 46.02 -5.99 -14.75
N PHE A 15 47.30 -6.41 -14.85
CA PHE A 15 48.43 -5.54 -14.51
C PHE A 15 48.62 -4.37 -15.48
N ALA A 16 48.36 -4.58 -16.77
CA ALA A 16 48.33 -3.49 -17.75
C ALA A 16 47.26 -2.47 -17.44
N GLY A 17 46.02 -2.94 -17.08
CA GLY A 17 44.93 -2.07 -16.66
C GLY A 17 45.24 -1.26 -15.39
N ILE A 18 45.86 -1.91 -14.38
CA ILE A 18 46.29 -1.24 -13.15
C ILE A 18 47.39 -0.20 -13.42
N SER A 19 48.36 -0.54 -14.29
CA SER A 19 49.46 0.37 -14.66
C SER A 19 48.91 1.58 -15.43
N GLN A 20 48.00 1.38 -16.36
CA GLN A 20 47.35 2.46 -17.10
C GLN A 20 46.50 3.36 -16.19
N ALA A 21 45.74 2.77 -15.25
CA ALA A 21 44.97 3.51 -14.25
C ALA A 21 45.90 4.33 -13.33
N ARG A 22 47.06 3.76 -12.93
CA ARG A 22 48.07 4.48 -12.13
C ARG A 22 48.71 5.63 -12.88
N GLU A 23 49.04 5.48 -14.16
CA GLU A 23 49.64 6.54 -15.00
C GLU A 23 48.62 7.65 -15.31
N ALA A 24 47.34 7.31 -15.45
CA ALA A 24 46.27 8.28 -15.63
C ALA A 24 45.86 9.00 -14.33
N TYR A 25 46.24 8.46 -13.17
CA TYR A 25 45.92 9.05 -11.87
C TYR A 25 46.83 10.22 -11.55
N THR A 26 46.30 11.42 -11.72
CA THR A 26 46.93 12.64 -11.23
C THR A 26 46.31 12.99 -9.88
N PRO A 27 47.05 12.88 -8.75
CA PRO A 27 46.53 13.26 -7.45
C PRO A 27 46.20 14.74 -7.44
N GLN A 28 44.93 15.08 -7.40
CA GLN A 28 44.48 16.47 -7.19
C GLN A 28 44.28 16.66 -5.70
N LEU A 29 45.09 17.51 -5.10
CA LEU A 29 44.84 18.02 -3.75
C LEU A 29 43.61 18.92 -3.84
N ARG A 30 42.44 18.39 -3.48
CA ARG A 30 41.26 19.19 -3.27
C ARG A 30 41.22 19.57 -1.80
N PRO A 31 41.28 20.86 -1.45
CA PRO A 31 41.10 21.29 -0.07
C PRO A 31 39.71 20.84 0.36
N GLN A 32 39.62 20.05 1.43
CA GLN A 32 38.37 19.58 2.00
C GLN A 32 38.07 20.48 3.19
N GLU A 33 36.87 21.06 3.19
CA GLU A 33 36.39 21.82 4.35
C GLU A 33 36.08 20.84 5.48
N VAL A 34 36.66 21.13 6.65
CA VAL A 34 36.45 20.36 7.88
C VAL A 34 35.79 21.27 8.90
N GLY A 35 34.66 20.83 9.41
CA GLY A 35 33.93 21.49 10.49
C GLY A 35 34.22 20.82 11.83
N THR A 36 33.68 21.42 12.88
CA THR A 36 33.80 20.90 14.25
C THR A 36 32.44 20.80 14.89
N ILE A 37 32.16 19.69 15.57
CA ILE A 37 30.93 19.51 16.35
C ILE A 37 30.95 20.45 17.55
N THR A 38 29.98 21.35 17.64
CA THR A 38 29.81 22.28 18.76
C THR A 38 28.92 21.70 19.85
N SER A 39 27.92 20.96 19.48
CA SER A 39 27.04 20.24 20.43
C SER A 39 26.34 19.07 19.77
N ILE A 40 25.96 18.07 20.58
CA ILE A 40 25.18 16.90 20.17
C ILE A 40 23.98 16.79 21.10
N ALA A 41 22.83 16.46 20.50
CA ALA A 41 21.62 16.11 21.22
C ALA A 41 21.00 14.86 20.56
N THR A 42 19.85 14.39 21.06
CA THR A 42 19.18 13.20 20.51
C THR A 42 18.95 13.36 19.01
N GLY A 43 19.67 12.59 18.17
CA GLY A 43 19.47 12.55 16.72
C GLY A 43 19.91 13.79 15.93
N ILE A 44 20.49 14.82 16.59
CA ILE A 44 21.00 16.01 15.93
C ILE A 44 22.39 16.39 16.42
N ALA A 45 23.16 17.02 15.55
CA ALA A 45 24.42 17.68 15.89
C ALA A 45 24.40 19.13 15.40
N LYS A 46 25.17 19.99 16.09
CA LYS A 46 25.47 21.32 15.63
C LYS A 46 26.95 21.37 15.24
N VAL A 47 27.21 21.91 14.09
CA VAL A 47 28.55 21.96 13.48
C VAL A 47 28.87 23.39 13.09
N SER A 48 30.15 23.79 13.29
CA SER A 48 30.68 25.06 12.83
C SER A 48 31.85 24.84 11.88
N GLY A 49 32.24 25.88 11.13
CA GLY A 49 33.46 25.85 10.30
C GLY A 49 33.28 25.27 8.89
N LEU A 50 32.04 25.16 8.39
CA LEU A 50 31.73 24.70 7.03
C LEU A 50 31.01 25.79 6.21
N PRO A 51 31.68 26.88 5.82
CA PRO A 51 31.02 28.02 5.18
C PRO A 51 30.43 27.73 3.80
N GLY A 52 30.91 26.68 3.13
CA GLY A 52 30.43 26.28 1.81
C GLY A 52 29.36 25.20 1.81
N VAL A 53 28.85 24.77 2.98
CA VAL A 53 27.85 23.70 3.07
C VAL A 53 26.52 24.12 2.45
N GLY A 54 25.92 23.22 1.66
CA GLY A 54 24.57 23.39 1.09
C GLY A 54 23.47 22.78 1.95
N PHE A 55 22.24 23.24 1.74
CA PHE A 55 21.05 22.60 2.33
C PHE A 55 20.90 21.15 1.82
N GLU A 56 20.57 20.22 2.71
CA GLU A 56 20.48 18.78 2.45
C GLU A 56 21.81 18.10 2.04
N GLU A 57 22.94 18.78 2.17
CA GLU A 57 24.25 18.17 1.90
C GLU A 57 24.59 17.11 2.97
N VAL A 58 25.18 15.99 2.51
CA VAL A 58 25.66 14.92 3.39
C VAL A 58 26.98 15.33 4.05
N LEU A 59 27.02 15.18 5.35
CA LEU A 59 28.19 15.33 6.20
C LEU A 59 28.60 13.98 6.76
N LYS A 60 29.92 13.74 6.84
CA LYS A 60 30.51 12.53 7.42
C LYS A 60 31.08 12.85 8.77
N PHE A 61 30.69 12.09 9.76
CA PHE A 61 31.15 12.13 11.15
C PHE A 61 32.09 10.96 11.44
N PRO A 62 32.86 10.99 12.55
CA PRO A 62 33.63 9.85 13.00
C PRO A 62 32.80 8.56 13.11
N GLY A 63 33.45 7.39 12.94
CA GLY A 63 32.76 6.10 13.03
C GLY A 63 31.82 5.79 11.86
N ASP A 64 32.04 6.44 10.69
CA ASP A 64 31.18 6.29 9.48
C ASP A 64 29.70 6.64 9.71
N VAL A 65 29.43 7.53 10.68
CA VAL A 65 28.11 8.12 10.87
C VAL A 65 27.92 9.22 9.84
N TYR A 66 26.73 9.23 9.22
CA TYR A 66 26.34 10.27 8.27
C TYR A 66 25.30 11.20 8.88
N GLY A 67 25.24 12.42 8.39
CA GLY A 67 24.21 13.39 8.73
C GLY A 67 23.84 14.25 7.54
N ILE A 68 22.71 14.92 7.62
CA ILE A 68 22.21 15.83 6.60
C ILE A 68 22.18 17.24 7.18
N ALA A 69 22.78 18.21 6.49
CA ALA A 69 22.70 19.63 6.84
C ALA A 69 21.25 20.12 6.64
N PHE A 70 20.56 20.45 7.74
CA PHE A 70 19.13 20.70 7.75
C PHE A 70 18.76 22.15 8.08
N ASN A 71 19.52 22.80 8.96
CA ASN A 71 19.52 24.23 9.16
C ASN A 71 20.91 24.74 8.80
N VAL A 72 20.98 25.70 7.90
CA VAL A 72 22.24 26.29 7.47
C VAL A 72 22.18 27.78 7.81
N ASP A 73 22.81 28.15 8.93
CA ASP A 73 22.97 29.52 9.38
C ASP A 73 24.44 29.97 9.20
N GLU A 74 24.72 31.26 9.32
CA GLU A 74 26.04 31.84 9.06
C GLU A 74 27.12 31.24 9.96
N ASP A 75 26.84 31.03 11.24
CA ASP A 75 27.81 30.59 12.25
C ASP A 75 27.65 29.11 12.64
N GLU A 76 26.49 28.51 12.40
CA GLU A 76 26.15 27.18 12.92
C GLU A 76 25.26 26.39 11.93
N ILE A 77 25.57 25.12 11.79
CA ILE A 77 24.83 24.20 10.94
C ILE A 77 24.11 23.18 11.83
N GLY A 78 22.81 23.11 11.76
CA GLY A 78 22.01 22.05 12.38
C GLY A 78 21.96 20.82 11.49
N VAL A 79 22.47 19.70 11.99
CA VAL A 79 22.62 18.45 11.25
C VAL A 79 21.73 17.37 11.85
N VAL A 80 20.97 16.69 11.01
CA VAL A 80 20.20 15.48 11.37
C VAL A 80 21.08 14.26 11.20
N LEU A 81 21.30 13.49 12.26
CA LEU A 81 22.15 12.31 12.26
C LEU A 81 21.40 11.07 11.74
N LEU A 82 22.06 10.26 10.92
CA LEU A 82 21.52 9.09 10.22
C LEU A 82 22.10 7.75 10.72
N GLY A 83 22.66 7.71 11.90
CA GLY A 83 23.28 6.53 12.46
C GLY A 83 23.45 6.62 13.98
N ASP A 84 24.07 5.61 14.56
CA ASP A 84 24.40 5.62 15.99
C ASP A 84 25.42 6.70 16.29
N TYR A 85 25.00 7.66 17.07
CA TYR A 85 25.80 8.83 17.46
C TYR A 85 26.37 8.72 18.88
N SER A 86 26.29 7.54 19.51
CA SER A 86 26.72 7.33 20.90
C SER A 86 28.22 7.58 21.12
N GLN A 87 29.02 7.46 20.05
CA GLN A 87 30.46 7.64 20.05
C GLN A 87 30.94 9.06 19.63
N LEU A 88 30.02 9.94 19.26
CA LEU A 88 30.35 11.29 18.82
C LEU A 88 30.51 12.23 20.02
N HIS A 89 31.49 13.14 19.95
CA HIS A 89 31.79 14.12 20.99
C HIS A 89 31.85 15.55 20.43
N ALA A 90 31.56 16.51 21.28
CA ALA A 90 31.83 17.90 20.94
C ALA A 90 33.36 18.10 20.78
N GLY A 91 33.77 18.76 19.70
CA GLY A 91 35.15 18.90 19.30
C GLY A 91 35.60 17.94 18.19
N ASP A 92 34.81 16.91 17.87
CA ASP A 92 35.13 16.01 16.76
C ASP A 92 35.04 16.72 15.41
N GLU A 93 35.82 16.24 14.46
CA GLU A 93 35.88 16.76 13.09
C GLU A 93 34.73 16.20 12.24
N VAL A 94 34.19 17.04 11.34
CA VAL A 94 33.10 16.69 10.41
C VAL A 94 33.54 17.06 9.00
N GLU A 95 33.39 16.12 8.07
CA GLU A 95 33.77 16.28 6.66
C GLU A 95 32.56 16.51 5.77
N ARG A 96 32.68 17.44 4.82
CA ARG A 96 31.71 17.59 3.73
C ARG A 96 31.88 16.48 2.70
N ARG A 97 30.76 16.02 2.16
CA ARG A 97 30.78 15.06 1.03
C ARG A 97 30.53 15.73 -0.32
N GLY A 98 30.04 16.97 -0.35
CA GLY A 98 29.80 17.75 -1.57
C GLY A 98 28.63 17.25 -2.43
N HIS A 99 27.77 16.41 -1.88
CA HIS A 99 26.57 15.92 -2.55
C HIS A 99 25.42 15.77 -1.56
N VAL A 100 24.19 15.77 -2.07
CA VAL A 100 22.98 15.49 -1.27
C VAL A 100 22.87 13.99 -0.98
N MET A 101 22.04 13.63 0.00
CA MET A 101 21.77 12.24 0.35
C MET A 101 21.28 11.46 -0.88
N ASP A 102 21.88 10.30 -1.12
CA ASP A 102 21.54 9.40 -2.21
C ASP A 102 21.39 7.94 -1.74
N VAL A 103 20.76 7.11 -2.58
CA VAL A 103 20.49 5.69 -2.30
C VAL A 103 20.87 4.85 -3.52
N PRO A 104 21.42 3.64 -3.34
CA PRO A 104 21.66 2.72 -4.44
C PRO A 104 20.33 2.29 -5.07
N VAL A 105 20.32 2.14 -6.40
CA VAL A 105 19.17 1.73 -7.18
C VAL A 105 19.56 0.66 -8.20
N GLY A 106 18.64 -0.18 -8.61
CA GLY A 106 18.87 -1.21 -9.62
C GLY A 106 18.22 -2.54 -9.29
N ASP A 107 18.22 -3.46 -10.25
CA ASP A 107 17.57 -4.77 -10.13
C ASP A 107 18.16 -5.64 -8.99
N GLY A 108 19.41 -5.39 -8.59
CA GLY A 108 20.04 -6.06 -7.45
C GLY A 108 19.39 -5.79 -6.08
N LEU A 109 18.42 -4.86 -6.02
CA LEU A 109 17.63 -4.60 -4.82
C LEU A 109 16.36 -5.45 -4.72
N ILE A 110 15.93 -6.06 -5.81
CA ILE A 110 14.70 -6.88 -5.82
C ILE A 110 14.92 -8.10 -4.92
N GLY A 111 13.97 -8.37 -4.04
CA GLY A 111 14.07 -9.45 -3.05
C GLY A 111 14.92 -9.12 -1.83
N ARG A 112 15.47 -7.90 -1.71
CA ARG A 112 16.36 -7.49 -0.63
C ARG A 112 15.65 -6.69 0.46
N ILE A 113 16.25 -6.74 1.64
CA ILE A 113 15.85 -5.96 2.82
C ILE A 113 17.00 -5.01 3.13
N ILE A 114 16.72 -3.72 3.11
CA ILE A 114 17.72 -2.65 3.26
C ILE A 114 17.25 -1.59 4.26
N ASN A 115 18.20 -0.83 4.78
CA ASN A 115 17.92 0.41 5.51
C ASN A 115 17.79 1.61 4.54
N PRO A 116 17.38 2.81 4.99
CA PRO A 116 17.23 3.99 4.14
C PRO A 116 18.51 4.47 3.47
N LEU A 117 19.68 4.08 3.98
CA LEU A 117 20.99 4.40 3.39
C LEU A 117 21.37 3.41 2.27
N GLY A 118 20.54 2.38 2.04
CA GLY A 118 20.79 1.31 1.08
C GLY A 118 21.76 0.25 1.58
N GLN A 119 21.96 0.15 2.89
CA GLN A 119 22.76 -0.93 3.48
C GLN A 119 21.89 -2.17 3.67
N PRO A 120 22.39 -3.38 3.32
CA PRO A 120 21.63 -4.61 3.45
C PRO A 120 21.44 -4.96 4.94
N LEU A 121 20.21 -5.35 5.28
CA LEU A 121 19.83 -5.90 6.58
C LEU A 121 19.62 -7.42 6.53
N ASP A 122 19.63 -7.98 5.33
CA ASP A 122 19.56 -9.42 5.10
C ASP A 122 20.96 -10.05 5.01
N SER A 123 21.02 -11.39 5.06
CA SER A 123 22.26 -12.16 4.97
C SER A 123 22.72 -12.47 3.53
N ASN A 124 22.13 -11.83 2.51
CA ASN A 124 22.35 -12.16 1.10
C ASN A 124 23.58 -11.46 0.49
N GLY A 125 24.52 -11.03 1.30
CA GLY A 125 25.78 -10.40 0.87
C GLY A 125 25.64 -8.94 0.46
N LEU A 126 26.73 -8.36 -0.04
CA LEU A 126 26.78 -6.95 -0.44
C LEU A 126 25.89 -6.66 -1.65
N LEU A 127 25.33 -5.46 -1.67
CA LEU A 127 24.57 -4.96 -2.80
C LEU A 127 25.53 -4.52 -3.92
N LEU A 128 25.45 -5.16 -5.05
CA LEU A 128 26.20 -4.78 -6.25
C LEU A 128 25.35 -3.79 -7.06
N SER A 129 25.40 -2.52 -6.69
CA SER A 129 24.78 -1.43 -7.46
C SER A 129 25.81 -0.35 -7.73
N SER A 130 26.02 -0.01 -8.99
CA SER A 130 26.88 1.08 -9.43
C SER A 130 26.14 2.42 -9.55
N THR A 131 24.81 2.38 -9.58
CA THR A 131 23.97 3.57 -9.79
C THR A 131 23.37 4.02 -8.47
N ARG A 132 23.51 5.32 -8.15
CA ARG A 132 22.89 5.95 -7.00
C ARG A 132 22.04 7.12 -7.45
N LEU A 133 20.93 7.35 -6.78
CA LEU A 133 20.03 8.47 -7.05
C LEU A 133 19.80 9.30 -5.80
N PRO A 134 19.73 10.63 -5.90
CA PRO A 134 19.35 11.49 -4.80
C PRO A 134 18.00 11.06 -4.20
N VAL A 135 17.89 11.09 -2.87
CA VAL A 135 16.63 10.76 -2.18
C VAL A 135 15.58 11.85 -2.37
N GLU A 136 16.01 13.11 -2.40
CA GLU A 136 15.17 14.24 -2.73
C GLU A 136 15.28 14.59 -4.20
N ARG A 137 14.13 14.60 -4.87
CA ARG A 137 14.05 14.90 -6.30
C ARG A 137 12.70 15.52 -6.63
N PRO A 138 12.63 16.42 -7.62
CA PRO A 138 11.38 16.97 -8.09
C PRO A 138 10.49 15.85 -8.68
N ALA A 139 9.20 15.96 -8.45
CA ALA A 139 8.19 15.11 -9.11
C ALA A 139 8.20 15.34 -10.63
N ALA A 140 7.66 14.37 -11.38
CA ALA A 140 7.44 14.52 -12.80
C ALA A 140 6.57 15.76 -13.11
N SER A 141 6.91 16.49 -14.19
CA SER A 141 6.15 17.68 -14.58
C SER A 141 4.70 17.32 -14.97
N ILE A 142 3.82 18.31 -14.98
CA ILE A 142 2.42 18.11 -15.38
C ILE A 142 2.35 17.54 -16.80
N MET A 143 3.24 17.99 -17.69
CA MET A 143 3.25 17.56 -19.09
C MET A 143 3.78 16.14 -19.29
N ASP A 144 4.49 15.59 -18.31
CA ASP A 144 5.07 14.25 -18.36
C ASP A 144 4.09 13.17 -17.86
N ARG A 145 2.98 13.58 -17.25
CA ARG A 145 1.98 12.70 -16.64
C ARG A 145 0.94 12.22 -17.65
N ALA A 146 0.63 10.93 -17.60
CA ALA A 146 -0.53 10.34 -18.25
C ALA A 146 -1.73 10.27 -17.30
N PRO A 147 -2.97 10.24 -17.81
CA PRO A 147 -4.14 10.02 -16.97
C PRO A 147 -4.13 8.60 -16.38
N VAL A 148 -4.66 8.47 -15.15
CA VAL A 148 -4.80 7.20 -14.47
C VAL A 148 -6.02 6.46 -15.02
N THR A 149 -5.80 5.47 -15.87
CA THR A 149 -6.85 4.69 -16.56
C THR A 149 -6.68 3.18 -16.43
N VAL A 150 -5.50 2.71 -16.04
CA VAL A 150 -5.19 1.29 -15.90
C VAL A 150 -5.45 0.87 -14.46
N PRO A 151 -6.26 -0.18 -14.19
CA PRO A 151 -6.53 -0.62 -12.83
C PRO A 151 -5.31 -1.28 -12.19
N LEU A 152 -5.12 -1.03 -10.90
CA LEU A 152 -4.30 -1.83 -10.00
C LEU A 152 -5.25 -2.74 -9.20
N GLN A 153 -5.22 -4.04 -9.46
CA GLN A 153 -6.07 -4.99 -8.74
C GLN A 153 -5.48 -5.28 -7.36
N SER A 154 -6.23 -5.03 -6.32
CA SER A 154 -5.81 -5.32 -4.94
C SER A 154 -6.02 -6.79 -4.56
N GLY A 155 -6.89 -7.49 -5.28
CA GLY A 155 -7.35 -8.84 -4.93
C GLY A 155 -8.35 -8.85 -3.77
N ILE A 156 -8.77 -7.67 -3.31
CA ILE A 156 -9.73 -7.49 -2.21
C ILE A 156 -11.07 -7.05 -2.81
N LYS A 157 -12.10 -7.88 -2.66
CA LYS A 157 -13.42 -7.68 -3.30
C LYS A 157 -14.01 -6.29 -3.08
N VAL A 158 -14.00 -5.81 -1.84
CA VAL A 158 -14.59 -4.51 -1.49
C VAL A 158 -13.81 -3.34 -2.11
N ILE A 159 -12.49 -3.44 -2.22
CA ILE A 159 -11.64 -2.39 -2.82
C ILE A 159 -11.84 -2.40 -4.33
N ASP A 160 -11.61 -3.53 -4.99
CA ASP A 160 -11.66 -3.63 -6.45
C ASP A 160 -13.04 -3.26 -7.02
N ALA A 161 -14.13 -3.59 -6.26
CA ALA A 161 -15.50 -3.29 -6.66
C ALA A 161 -15.93 -1.86 -6.34
N LEU A 162 -15.67 -1.34 -5.13
CA LEU A 162 -16.30 -0.12 -4.62
C LEU A 162 -15.36 1.08 -4.48
N ILE A 163 -14.05 0.83 -4.34
CA ILE A 163 -13.01 1.84 -4.11
C ILE A 163 -11.81 1.55 -5.03
N PRO A 164 -12.00 1.51 -6.36
CA PRO A 164 -10.97 1.05 -7.28
C PRO A 164 -9.71 1.91 -7.25
N ILE A 165 -8.56 1.26 -7.34
CA ILE A 165 -7.24 1.90 -7.39
C ILE A 165 -6.70 1.80 -8.82
N GLY A 166 -6.14 2.90 -9.34
CA GLY A 166 -5.48 2.93 -10.64
C GLY A 166 -3.96 2.98 -10.52
N ARG A 167 -3.27 2.48 -11.56
CA ARG A 167 -1.80 2.55 -11.63
C ARG A 167 -1.36 4.01 -11.75
N GLY A 168 -0.52 4.45 -10.82
CA GLY A 168 -0.11 5.85 -10.68
C GLY A 168 -0.96 6.68 -9.72
N GLN A 169 -1.97 6.10 -9.08
CA GLN A 169 -2.81 6.74 -8.07
C GLN A 169 -2.14 6.75 -6.69
N ARG A 170 -2.53 7.73 -5.87
CA ARG A 170 -2.19 7.81 -4.44
C ARG A 170 -3.46 7.51 -3.64
N GLU A 171 -3.54 6.34 -3.03
CA GLU A 171 -4.72 5.94 -2.24
C GLU A 171 -4.32 5.78 -0.78
N LEU A 172 -4.89 6.61 0.09
CA LEU A 172 -4.58 6.65 1.52
C LEU A 172 -5.29 5.50 2.25
N ILE A 173 -4.58 4.75 3.09
CA ILE A 173 -5.17 3.79 4.02
C ILE A 173 -5.12 4.37 5.42
N LEU A 174 -6.28 4.60 6.04
CA LEU A 174 -6.36 5.21 7.35
C LEU A 174 -7.31 4.47 8.29
N GLY A 175 -7.02 4.54 9.58
CA GLY A 175 -7.82 3.93 10.65
C GLY A 175 -7.04 3.80 11.94
N ASP A 176 -7.71 3.45 13.01
CA ASP A 176 -7.11 3.29 14.32
C ASP A 176 -6.12 2.10 14.36
N ARG A 177 -5.36 1.99 15.43
CA ARG A 177 -4.41 0.88 15.60
C ARG A 177 -5.11 -0.46 15.52
N GLN A 178 -4.44 -1.45 14.93
CA GLN A 178 -4.90 -2.84 14.84
C GLN A 178 -6.22 -3.05 14.07
N THR A 179 -6.58 -2.16 13.16
CA THR A 179 -7.78 -2.29 12.30
C THR A 179 -7.53 -3.05 11.00
N GLY A 180 -6.29 -3.51 10.73
CA GLY A 180 -5.93 -4.27 9.54
C GLY A 180 -5.35 -3.45 8.38
N LYS A 181 -4.82 -2.22 8.64
CA LYS A 181 -4.20 -1.37 7.60
C LYS A 181 -3.07 -2.07 6.87
N THR A 182 -2.11 -2.61 7.60
CA THR A 182 -0.97 -3.37 7.06
C THR A 182 -1.42 -4.61 6.29
N SER A 183 -2.47 -5.32 6.76
CA SER A 183 -3.01 -6.49 6.07
C SER A 183 -3.54 -6.15 4.68
N ILE A 184 -4.26 -5.04 4.52
CA ILE A 184 -4.74 -4.56 3.20
C ILE A 184 -3.56 -4.28 2.26
N ALA A 185 -2.52 -3.62 2.77
CA ALA A 185 -1.33 -3.33 1.98
C ALA A 185 -0.60 -4.61 1.56
N LEU A 186 -0.45 -5.58 2.47
CA LEU A 186 0.15 -6.88 2.18
C LEU A 186 -0.69 -7.67 1.16
N ASP A 187 -2.00 -7.78 1.33
CA ASP A 187 -2.88 -8.43 0.37
C ASP A 187 -2.75 -7.82 -1.02
N THR A 188 -2.64 -6.48 -1.09
CA THR A 188 -2.41 -5.78 -2.36
C THR A 188 -1.06 -6.16 -2.97
N ILE A 189 0.02 -6.23 -2.18
CA ILE A 189 1.34 -6.69 -2.64
C ILE A 189 1.27 -8.15 -3.13
N LEU A 190 0.66 -9.04 -2.36
CA LEU A 190 0.52 -10.46 -2.72
C LEU A 190 -0.20 -10.65 -4.06
N ASN A 191 -1.21 -9.83 -4.32
CA ASN A 191 -1.95 -9.88 -5.58
C ASN A 191 -1.17 -9.35 -6.78
N GLN A 192 -0.04 -8.63 -6.58
CA GLN A 192 0.81 -8.18 -7.70
C GLN A 192 1.71 -9.29 -8.24
N ARG A 193 1.78 -10.43 -7.57
CA ARG A 193 2.54 -11.59 -8.05
C ARG A 193 1.97 -12.05 -9.40
N GLY A 194 2.83 -12.08 -10.42
CA GLY A 194 2.42 -12.43 -11.79
C GLY A 194 1.70 -11.32 -12.58
N GLN A 195 1.48 -10.13 -11.97
CA GLN A 195 0.85 -8.97 -12.63
C GLN A 195 1.87 -8.00 -13.26
N ASN A 196 3.14 -8.36 -13.28
CA ASN A 196 4.25 -7.52 -13.76
C ASN A 196 4.34 -6.15 -13.05
N VAL A 197 4.02 -6.13 -11.75
CA VAL A 197 4.14 -4.96 -10.89
C VAL A 197 5.21 -5.21 -9.85
N LEU A 198 6.22 -4.35 -9.76
CA LEU A 198 7.23 -4.39 -8.71
C LEU A 198 6.68 -3.74 -7.45
N CYS A 199 6.97 -4.30 -6.29
CA CYS A 199 6.52 -3.75 -5.02
C CYS A 199 7.69 -3.18 -4.21
N VAL A 200 7.44 -2.07 -3.52
CA VAL A 200 8.35 -1.50 -2.53
C VAL A 200 7.58 -1.33 -1.23
N TYR A 201 8.02 -2.01 -0.19
CA TYR A 201 7.42 -1.86 1.15
C TYR A 201 8.37 -1.08 2.04
N CYS A 202 7.94 0.10 2.49
CA CYS A 202 8.69 0.99 3.36
C CYS A 202 8.11 0.94 4.78
N ALA A 203 8.78 0.22 5.68
CA ALA A 203 8.49 0.21 7.10
C ALA A 203 9.15 1.41 7.78
N ILE A 204 8.37 2.28 8.41
CA ILE A 204 8.85 3.54 8.99
C ILE A 204 8.63 3.53 10.50
N GLY A 205 9.71 3.42 11.28
CA GLY A 205 9.66 3.44 12.74
C GLY A 205 8.82 2.31 13.35
N GLN A 206 8.73 1.19 12.66
CA GLN A 206 7.95 0.02 13.08
C GLN A 206 8.70 -0.82 14.12
N ARG A 207 7.97 -1.59 14.92
CA ARG A 207 8.58 -2.56 15.83
C ARG A 207 9.26 -3.68 15.04
N ALA A 208 10.48 -4.08 15.42
CA ALA A 208 11.22 -5.17 14.77
C ALA A 208 10.38 -6.46 14.61
N SER A 209 9.58 -6.82 15.63
CA SER A 209 8.68 -7.98 15.57
C SER A 209 7.58 -7.85 14.50
N GLY A 210 7.07 -6.62 14.29
CA GLY A 210 6.09 -6.33 13.25
C GLY A 210 6.69 -6.49 11.86
N VAL A 211 7.87 -5.89 11.65
CA VAL A 211 8.62 -5.99 10.38
C VAL A 211 8.99 -7.44 10.08
N ALA A 212 9.48 -8.19 11.07
CA ALA A 212 9.80 -9.60 10.92
C ALA A 212 8.59 -10.44 10.47
N LYS A 213 7.39 -10.16 11.02
CA LYS A 213 6.15 -10.82 10.60
C LYS A 213 5.80 -10.50 9.15
N VAL A 214 5.91 -9.23 8.73
CA VAL A 214 5.67 -8.81 7.33
C VAL A 214 6.61 -9.55 6.38
N ILE A 215 7.91 -9.55 6.69
CA ILE A 215 8.93 -10.23 5.87
C ILE A 215 8.65 -11.74 5.79
N ALA A 216 8.30 -12.37 6.92
CA ALA A 216 7.93 -13.78 6.95
C ALA A 216 6.73 -14.07 6.05
N THR A 217 5.66 -13.27 6.15
CA THR A 217 4.47 -13.40 5.30
C THR A 217 4.81 -13.25 3.82
N LEU A 218 5.61 -12.23 3.44
CA LEU A 218 6.02 -12.02 2.05
C LEU A 218 6.84 -13.22 1.50
N ARG A 219 7.70 -13.82 2.34
CA ARG A 219 8.48 -15.00 1.97
C ARG A 219 7.62 -16.26 1.84
N GLU A 220 6.77 -16.54 2.83
CA GLU A 220 5.88 -17.69 2.85
C GLU A 220 4.91 -17.69 1.66
N GLN A 221 4.44 -16.52 1.28
CA GLN A 221 3.52 -16.33 0.15
C GLN A 221 4.26 -16.16 -1.20
N GLY A 222 5.60 -16.20 -1.21
CA GLY A 222 6.42 -16.09 -2.44
C GLY A 222 6.32 -14.73 -3.13
N ALA A 223 6.01 -13.65 -2.40
CA ALA A 223 5.95 -12.29 -2.93
C ALA A 223 7.28 -11.54 -2.78
N MET A 224 8.25 -12.11 -2.06
CA MET A 224 9.54 -11.48 -1.84
C MET A 224 10.32 -11.30 -3.15
N ASP A 225 10.14 -12.19 -4.13
CA ASP A 225 10.85 -12.19 -5.42
C ASP A 225 10.52 -10.97 -6.31
N ASN A 226 9.44 -10.25 -6.01
CA ASN A 226 9.06 -9.00 -6.68
C ASN A 226 8.90 -7.82 -5.71
N THR A 227 9.49 -7.93 -4.51
CA THR A 227 9.34 -6.90 -3.47
C THR A 227 10.71 -6.45 -2.95
N ILE A 228 10.88 -5.14 -2.81
CA ILE A 228 12.00 -4.50 -2.11
C ILE A 228 11.47 -4.01 -0.76
N VAL A 229 12.19 -4.31 0.33
CA VAL A 229 11.78 -3.88 1.67
C VAL A 229 12.79 -2.88 2.20
N VAL A 230 12.33 -1.66 2.50
CA VAL A 230 13.11 -0.60 3.16
C VAL A 230 12.64 -0.49 4.60
N VAL A 231 13.55 -0.59 5.56
CA VAL A 231 13.18 -0.72 6.98
C VAL A 231 13.87 0.34 7.82
N THR A 232 13.09 1.00 8.68
CA THR A 232 13.55 1.66 9.89
C THR A 232 12.77 1.13 11.08
N GLU A 233 13.49 0.82 12.16
CA GLU A 233 12.90 0.35 13.40
C GLU A 233 12.55 1.51 14.34
N GLY A 234 11.72 1.24 15.35
CA GLY A 234 11.30 2.26 16.32
C GLY A 234 12.38 2.74 17.28
N ASN A 235 13.53 2.06 17.33
CA ASN A 235 14.73 2.41 18.12
C ASN A 235 15.81 3.07 17.27
N ASP A 236 15.64 3.17 15.96
CA ASP A 236 16.57 3.88 15.09
C ASP A 236 16.51 5.40 15.31
N PRO A 237 17.59 6.12 15.03
CA PRO A 237 17.59 7.58 15.06
C PRO A 237 16.45 8.19 14.22
N PRO A 238 15.78 9.25 14.69
CA PRO A 238 14.63 9.83 13.99
C PRO A 238 14.97 10.33 12.57
N GLY A 239 16.23 10.64 12.31
CA GLY A 239 16.72 10.99 10.97
C GLY A 239 16.53 9.87 9.94
N LEU A 240 16.74 8.61 10.33
CA LEU A 240 16.49 7.48 9.44
C LEU A 240 15.01 7.33 9.11
N ALA A 241 14.12 7.48 10.10
CA ALA A 241 12.67 7.43 9.87
C ALA A 241 12.19 8.58 8.96
N TYR A 242 12.83 9.77 9.05
CA TYR A 242 12.56 10.89 8.17
C TYR A 242 12.97 10.60 6.72
N VAL A 243 14.16 10.03 6.50
CA VAL A 243 14.69 9.77 5.15
C VAL A 243 14.04 8.54 4.48
N ALA A 244 13.56 7.57 5.25
CA ALA A 244 13.08 6.28 4.75
C ALA A 244 12.08 6.38 3.58
N PRO A 245 10.98 7.15 3.65
CA PRO A 245 10.02 7.21 2.55
C PRO A 245 10.62 7.84 1.29
N TYR A 246 11.54 8.80 1.41
CA TYR A 246 12.20 9.42 0.26
C TYR A 246 13.16 8.45 -0.42
N SER A 247 13.94 7.68 0.35
CA SER A 247 14.82 6.63 -0.18
C SER A 247 14.02 5.56 -0.91
N ALA A 248 12.95 5.05 -0.29
CA ALA A 248 12.06 4.08 -0.91
C ALA A 248 11.43 4.61 -2.21
N THR A 249 11.03 5.88 -2.22
CA THR A 249 10.47 6.52 -3.42
C THR A 249 11.51 6.65 -4.54
N SER A 250 12.76 7.02 -4.24
CA SER A 250 13.82 7.11 -5.26
C SER A 250 14.14 5.76 -5.87
N ILE A 251 14.11 4.68 -5.07
CA ILE A 251 14.23 3.31 -5.57
C ILE A 251 13.05 2.96 -6.49
N ALA A 252 11.83 3.25 -6.07
CA ALA A 252 10.63 2.99 -6.85
C ALA A 252 10.60 3.77 -8.18
N GLU A 253 10.96 5.06 -8.16
CA GLU A 253 11.05 5.91 -9.35
C GLU A 253 12.09 5.43 -10.37
N TYR A 254 13.18 4.81 -9.93
CA TYR A 254 14.15 4.23 -10.85
C TYR A 254 13.47 3.23 -11.78
N PHE A 255 12.67 2.32 -11.25
CA PHE A 255 11.96 1.33 -12.04
C PHE A 255 10.81 1.93 -12.85
N MET A 256 10.07 2.90 -12.30
CA MET A 256 9.03 3.63 -13.04
C MET A 256 9.61 4.29 -14.30
N LYS A 257 10.78 4.91 -14.21
CA LYS A 257 11.46 5.54 -15.36
C LYS A 257 11.98 4.55 -16.39
N GLN A 258 12.12 3.26 -16.03
CA GLN A 258 12.41 2.17 -16.95
C GLN A 258 11.14 1.59 -17.62
N GLY A 259 9.99 2.21 -17.43
CA GLY A 259 8.73 1.75 -18.01
C GLY A 259 8.05 0.64 -17.22
N ARG A 260 8.49 0.36 -15.97
CA ARG A 260 7.84 -0.65 -15.11
C ARG A 260 6.72 -0.03 -14.27
N ASP A 261 5.72 -0.82 -13.99
CA ASP A 261 4.71 -0.48 -12.99
C ASP A 261 5.20 -0.83 -11.60
N VAL A 262 5.09 0.12 -10.67
CA VAL A 262 5.57 -0.02 -9.30
C VAL A 262 4.47 0.32 -8.31
N LEU A 263 4.33 -0.48 -7.28
CA LEU A 263 3.51 -0.22 -6.11
C LEU A 263 4.41 0.10 -4.93
N ILE A 264 4.23 1.25 -4.29
CA ILE A 264 4.93 1.59 -3.05
C ILE A 264 3.94 1.70 -1.89
N VAL A 265 4.29 1.07 -0.77
CA VAL A 265 3.56 1.17 0.50
C VAL A 265 4.43 1.92 1.50
N TYR A 266 3.85 2.91 2.20
CA TYR A 266 4.50 3.60 3.32
C TYR A 266 3.79 3.24 4.63
N ASP A 267 4.39 2.37 5.41
CA ASP A 267 3.82 1.87 6.69
C ASP A 267 4.70 2.31 7.89
N ASP A 268 4.40 3.45 8.56
CA ASP A 268 3.36 4.42 8.25
C ASP A 268 3.88 5.88 8.27
N LEU A 269 3.16 6.75 7.61
CA LEU A 269 3.53 8.17 7.56
C LEU A 269 3.22 8.92 8.87
N THR A 270 2.50 8.34 9.82
CA THR A 270 2.33 8.91 11.17
C THR A 270 3.66 8.92 11.92
N HIS A 271 4.43 7.82 11.84
CA HIS A 271 5.77 7.75 12.41
C HIS A 271 6.73 8.72 11.70
N HIS A 272 6.68 8.82 10.38
CA HIS A 272 7.44 9.80 9.62
C HIS A 272 7.15 11.25 10.08
N ALA A 273 5.87 11.60 10.22
CA ALA A 273 5.46 12.92 10.69
C ALA A 273 5.94 13.21 12.12
N ARG A 274 5.87 12.20 13.01
CA ARG A 274 6.38 12.33 14.39
C ARG A 274 7.89 12.52 14.43
N ALA A 275 8.65 11.76 13.63
CA ALA A 275 10.10 11.95 13.50
C ALA A 275 10.45 13.35 13.00
N TYR A 276 9.76 13.85 11.98
CA TYR A 276 9.97 15.21 11.48
C TYR A 276 9.65 16.29 12.52
N ARG A 277 8.56 16.12 13.29
CA ARG A 277 8.21 17.00 14.41
C ARG A 277 9.31 17.03 15.47
N GLU A 278 9.82 15.87 15.86
CA GLU A 278 10.88 15.72 16.84
C GLU A 278 12.16 16.45 16.37
N LEU A 279 12.65 16.16 15.16
CA LEU A 279 13.82 16.80 14.57
C LEU A 279 13.65 18.34 14.48
N SER A 280 12.48 18.80 14.06
CA SER A 280 12.19 20.24 13.93
C SER A 280 12.21 20.95 15.27
N LEU A 281 11.66 20.34 16.33
CA LEU A 281 11.67 20.91 17.68
C LEU A 281 13.10 20.93 18.25
N LEU A 282 13.88 19.87 18.05
CA LEU A 282 15.28 19.80 18.47
C LEU A 282 16.16 20.85 17.75
N LEU A 283 15.87 21.11 16.48
CA LEU A 283 16.50 22.16 15.68
C LEU A 283 15.91 23.56 15.94
N ARG A 284 15.04 23.71 16.95
CA ARG A 284 14.40 24.95 17.38
C ARG A 284 13.57 25.66 16.29
N ARG A 285 13.02 24.93 15.34
CA ARG A 285 12.06 25.45 14.38
C ARG A 285 10.73 25.79 15.10
N PRO A 286 10.06 26.91 14.76
CA PRO A 286 8.82 27.29 15.43
C PRO A 286 7.72 26.25 15.19
N PRO A 287 7.07 25.76 16.26
CA PRO A 287 5.97 24.80 16.13
C PRO A 287 4.68 25.49 15.67
N GLY A 288 3.89 24.77 14.85
CA GLY A 288 2.53 25.14 14.47
C GLY A 288 1.47 24.27 15.15
N ARG A 289 0.41 23.92 14.41
CA ARG A 289 -0.70 23.09 14.92
C ARG A 289 -0.18 21.71 15.38
N GLU A 290 -0.63 21.26 16.55
CA GLU A 290 -0.23 19.98 17.18
C GLU A 290 1.30 19.83 17.33
N ALA A 291 2.01 20.96 17.49
CA ALA A 291 3.46 21.06 17.54
C ALA A 291 4.20 20.58 16.27
N PHE A 292 3.51 20.35 15.16
CA PHE A 292 4.15 20.11 13.87
C PHE A 292 4.70 21.42 13.29
N PRO A 293 5.83 21.37 12.57
CA PRO A 293 6.32 22.55 11.86
C PRO A 293 5.37 22.93 10.71
N GLY A 294 5.34 24.22 10.35
CA GLY A 294 4.39 24.76 9.37
C GLY A 294 4.52 24.16 7.96
N ASP A 295 5.66 23.58 7.64
CA ASP A 295 5.96 22.97 6.33
C ASP A 295 5.64 21.46 6.24
N ILE A 296 5.02 20.84 7.28
CA ILE A 296 4.69 19.40 7.27
C ILE A 296 3.81 19.02 6.08
N PHE A 297 2.90 19.89 5.65
CA PHE A 297 2.11 19.66 4.45
C PHE A 297 2.99 19.55 3.20
N TYR A 298 3.96 20.44 3.05
CA TYR A 298 4.90 20.43 1.94
C TYR A 298 5.77 19.17 1.94
N ILE A 299 6.23 18.72 3.11
CA ILE A 299 7.01 17.49 3.30
C ILE A 299 6.27 16.26 2.72
N HIS A 300 5.00 16.09 3.07
CA HIS A 300 4.20 14.97 2.55
C HIS A 300 3.79 15.18 1.09
N SER A 301 3.48 16.41 0.70
CA SER A 301 3.08 16.72 -0.68
C SER A 301 4.21 16.43 -1.67
N ARG A 302 5.44 16.92 -1.42
CA ARG A 302 6.58 16.68 -2.31
C ARG A 302 6.96 15.20 -2.41
N LEU A 303 6.73 14.40 -1.34
CA LEU A 303 6.91 12.96 -1.36
C LEU A 303 5.87 12.28 -2.27
N LEU A 304 4.58 12.52 -2.00
CA LEU A 304 3.48 11.81 -2.63
C LEU A 304 3.22 12.27 -4.08
N GLU A 305 3.57 13.51 -4.43
CA GLU A 305 3.48 13.98 -5.82
C GLU A 305 4.44 13.28 -6.78
N ARG A 306 5.44 12.56 -6.27
CA ARG A 306 6.34 11.72 -7.07
C ARG A 306 5.63 10.46 -7.59
N ALA A 307 4.55 10.01 -6.95
CA ALA A 307 3.70 8.95 -7.44
C ALA A 307 2.84 9.45 -8.62
N THR A 308 2.93 8.78 -9.76
CA THR A 308 2.26 9.18 -11.00
C THR A 308 2.30 8.06 -12.04
N HIS A 309 1.57 8.26 -13.14
CA HIS A 309 1.72 7.48 -14.37
C HIS A 309 2.43 8.36 -15.41
N LEU A 310 3.53 7.90 -15.97
CA LEU A 310 4.28 8.61 -17.00
C LEU A 310 3.65 8.39 -18.38
N ARG A 311 3.81 9.38 -19.27
CA ARG A 311 3.43 9.22 -20.65
C ARG A 311 4.27 8.14 -21.35
N GLN A 312 3.72 7.56 -22.42
CA GLN A 312 4.35 6.48 -23.18
C GLN A 312 5.71 6.91 -23.77
N GLU A 313 5.85 8.18 -24.15
CA GLU A 313 7.10 8.75 -24.67
C GLU A 313 8.22 8.77 -23.63
N LEU A 314 7.86 8.71 -22.35
CA LEU A 314 8.78 8.64 -21.21
C LEU A 314 8.89 7.24 -20.60
N GLY A 315 8.50 6.21 -21.35
CA GLY A 315 8.55 4.81 -20.94
C GLY A 315 7.22 4.24 -20.44
N GLY A 316 6.20 5.06 -20.16
CA GLY A 316 4.85 4.60 -19.78
C GLY A 316 4.75 3.88 -18.42
N GLY A 317 5.81 3.94 -17.60
CA GLY A 317 5.80 3.32 -16.28
C GLY A 317 4.92 4.09 -15.28
N SER A 318 4.51 3.40 -14.22
CA SER A 318 3.70 4.00 -13.15
C SER A 318 4.26 3.75 -11.77
N LEU A 319 4.01 4.69 -10.86
CA LEU A 319 4.27 4.55 -9.43
C LEU A 319 2.97 4.81 -8.67
N THR A 320 2.38 3.74 -8.15
CA THR A 320 1.16 3.79 -7.32
C THR A 320 1.56 3.82 -5.86
N ALA A 321 1.01 4.75 -5.09
CA ALA A 321 1.35 4.92 -3.67
C ALA A 321 0.18 4.54 -2.76
N LEU A 322 0.46 3.72 -1.76
CA LEU A 322 -0.43 3.39 -0.65
C LEU A 322 0.18 3.89 0.66
N PRO A 323 0.04 5.19 0.98
CA PRO A 323 0.40 5.69 2.28
C PRO A 323 -0.56 5.17 3.35
N ILE A 324 0.00 4.73 4.48
CA ILE A 324 -0.76 4.32 5.67
C ILE A 324 -0.61 5.38 6.73
N ILE A 325 -1.71 5.70 7.43
CA ILE A 325 -1.68 6.54 8.63
C ILE A 325 -2.53 5.95 9.75
N GLU A 326 -2.16 6.26 10.98
CA GLU A 326 -2.94 5.95 12.17
C GLU A 326 -3.84 7.13 12.53
N THR A 327 -5.11 6.83 12.81
CA THR A 327 -6.02 7.75 13.51
C THR A 327 -6.07 7.41 15.00
N GLU A 328 -6.44 8.38 15.83
CA GLU A 328 -6.69 8.18 17.25
C GLU A 328 -8.18 8.44 17.52
N ALA A 329 -8.86 7.48 18.14
CA ALA A 329 -10.30 7.56 18.44
C ALA A 329 -11.18 7.91 17.22
N GLN A 330 -10.82 7.39 16.04
CA GLN A 330 -11.52 7.62 14.76
C GLN A 330 -11.53 9.09 14.29
N ASP A 331 -10.65 9.95 14.85
CA ASP A 331 -10.57 11.35 14.45
C ASP A 331 -9.84 11.53 13.12
N ILE A 332 -10.61 11.66 12.05
CA ILE A 332 -10.11 11.96 10.70
C ILE A 332 -9.88 13.48 10.51
N SER A 333 -10.30 14.33 11.46
CA SER A 333 -10.14 15.78 11.42
C SER A 333 -8.84 16.28 12.06
N ALA A 334 -8.06 15.38 12.65
CA ALA A 334 -6.71 15.65 13.14
C ALA A 334 -5.80 16.18 12.03
N TYR A 335 -4.70 16.82 12.40
CA TYR A 335 -3.89 17.60 11.44
C TYR A 335 -3.26 16.74 10.33
N ILE A 336 -2.61 15.64 10.68
CA ILE A 336 -1.95 14.76 9.68
C ILE A 336 -2.96 14.04 8.79
N PRO A 337 -4.05 13.42 9.30
CA PRO A 337 -5.10 12.83 8.46
C PRO A 337 -5.68 13.83 7.46
N THR A 338 -6.06 15.03 7.90
CA THR A 338 -6.63 16.06 7.02
C THR A 338 -5.68 16.45 5.89
N ASN A 339 -4.39 16.63 6.20
CA ASN A 339 -3.37 16.96 5.20
C ASN A 339 -3.25 15.84 4.15
N LEU A 340 -3.13 14.59 4.57
CA LEU A 340 -2.93 13.47 3.65
C LEU A 340 -4.18 13.15 2.82
N ILE A 341 -5.38 13.28 3.37
CA ILE A 341 -6.64 13.19 2.61
C ILE A 341 -6.69 14.24 1.49
N SER A 342 -6.14 15.45 1.72
CA SER A 342 -6.12 16.49 0.70
C SER A 342 -5.07 16.27 -0.39
N ILE A 343 -3.93 15.65 -0.06
CA ILE A 343 -2.82 15.37 -0.98
C ILE A 343 -3.11 14.14 -1.86
N THR A 344 -3.81 13.14 -1.33
CA THR A 344 -4.08 11.87 -2.01
C THR A 344 -5.29 11.93 -2.94
N ASP A 345 -5.38 10.96 -3.85
CA ASP A 345 -6.46 10.85 -4.84
C ASP A 345 -7.65 10.03 -4.31
N GLY A 346 -7.66 9.71 -3.03
CA GLY A 346 -8.71 8.99 -2.35
C GLY A 346 -8.23 8.41 -1.01
N GLN A 347 -9.16 7.78 -0.29
CA GLN A 347 -8.87 7.14 0.98
C GLN A 347 -9.70 5.87 1.19
N ILE A 348 -9.09 4.88 1.83
CA ILE A 348 -9.71 3.67 2.37
C ILE A 348 -9.73 3.81 3.89
N TYR A 349 -10.92 3.98 4.47
CA TYR A 349 -11.10 4.14 5.90
C TYR A 349 -11.46 2.81 6.56
N LEU A 350 -10.68 2.40 7.57
CA LEU A 350 -10.94 1.21 8.38
C LEU A 350 -11.62 1.59 9.69
N SER A 351 -12.79 1.01 9.91
CA SER A 351 -13.64 1.27 11.07
C SER A 351 -13.38 0.26 12.20
N PRO A 352 -13.00 0.73 13.40
CA PRO A 352 -12.90 -0.15 14.57
C PRO A 352 -14.20 -0.89 14.90
N SER A 353 -15.34 -0.24 14.71
CA SER A 353 -16.65 -0.87 14.97
C SER A 353 -16.96 -2.01 14.02
N LEU A 354 -16.57 -1.93 12.74
CA LEU A 354 -16.68 -3.06 11.81
C LEU A 354 -15.72 -4.19 12.16
N PHE A 355 -14.52 -3.84 12.62
CA PHE A 355 -13.53 -4.80 13.08
C PHE A 355 -14.04 -5.61 14.29
N GLU A 356 -14.60 -4.93 15.29
CA GLU A 356 -15.22 -5.56 16.48
C GLU A 356 -16.41 -6.47 16.12
N LEU A 357 -17.17 -6.12 15.08
CA LEU A 357 -18.25 -6.95 14.55
C LEU A 357 -17.76 -8.15 13.72
N GLY A 358 -16.45 -8.34 13.57
CA GLY A 358 -15.87 -9.42 12.75
C GLY A 358 -16.17 -9.26 11.25
N VAL A 359 -16.32 -8.01 10.78
CA VAL A 359 -16.40 -7.69 9.36
C VAL A 359 -15.00 -7.38 8.86
N LEU A 360 -14.38 -8.32 8.17
CA LEU A 360 -13.02 -8.21 7.66
C LEU A 360 -13.01 -8.34 6.12
N PRO A 361 -12.25 -7.46 5.41
CA PRO A 361 -11.60 -6.27 5.93
C PRO A 361 -12.59 -5.23 6.47
N ALA A 362 -12.18 -4.51 7.51
CA ALA A 362 -13.06 -3.58 8.25
C ALA A 362 -13.25 -2.23 7.54
N ILE A 363 -13.44 -2.26 6.22
CA ILE A 363 -13.54 -1.08 5.36
C ILE A 363 -14.94 -0.47 5.47
N ASP A 364 -14.99 0.78 5.88
CA ASP A 364 -16.19 1.62 5.85
C ASP A 364 -16.35 2.21 4.44
N VAL A 365 -17.28 1.65 3.68
CA VAL A 365 -17.51 2.04 2.28
C VAL A 365 -18.07 3.46 2.17
N GLY A 366 -18.86 3.90 3.16
CA GLY A 366 -19.45 5.24 3.19
C GLY A 366 -18.40 6.35 3.36
N LYS A 367 -17.34 6.10 4.14
CA LYS A 367 -16.25 7.05 4.38
C LYS A 367 -15.07 6.88 3.42
N SER A 368 -15.05 5.82 2.64
CA SER A 368 -13.98 5.53 1.68
C SER A 368 -14.31 6.09 0.30
N VAL A 369 -13.33 6.68 -0.37
CA VAL A 369 -13.51 7.37 -1.64
C VAL A 369 -12.32 7.13 -2.55
N SER A 370 -12.55 6.77 -3.80
CA SER A 370 -11.57 6.86 -4.89
C SER A 370 -11.98 7.99 -5.84
N ARG A 371 -11.13 9.02 -5.98
CA ARG A 371 -11.39 10.17 -6.88
C ARG A 371 -11.13 9.83 -8.34
N VAL A 372 -10.35 8.79 -8.62
CA VAL A 372 -10.16 8.24 -9.97
C VAL A 372 -11.38 7.42 -10.37
N GLY A 373 -11.88 6.60 -9.46
CA GLY A 373 -13.13 5.87 -9.58
C GLY A 373 -13.19 4.96 -10.81
N GLY A 374 -14.34 4.91 -11.47
CA GLY A 374 -14.60 4.01 -12.59
C GLY A 374 -13.71 4.22 -13.84
N LYS A 375 -12.91 5.31 -13.92
CA LYS A 375 -11.96 5.51 -15.03
C LYS A 375 -10.82 4.48 -15.00
N ALA A 376 -10.38 4.08 -13.80
CA ALA A 376 -9.35 3.08 -13.59
C ALA A 376 -9.95 1.75 -13.13
N GLN A 377 -11.15 1.39 -13.53
CA GLN A 377 -11.82 0.16 -13.17
C GLN A 377 -12.14 -0.66 -14.42
N ARG A 378 -11.99 -1.98 -14.35
CA ARG A 378 -12.40 -2.88 -15.43
C ARG A 378 -13.90 -2.75 -15.71
N ALA A 379 -14.29 -2.89 -16.95
CA ALA A 379 -15.69 -2.71 -17.36
C ALA A 379 -16.66 -3.68 -16.66
N ALA A 380 -16.20 -4.91 -16.40
CA ALA A 380 -16.98 -5.90 -15.69
C ALA A 380 -17.36 -5.46 -14.26
N TYR A 381 -16.43 -4.83 -13.53
CA TYR A 381 -16.75 -4.25 -12.21
C TYR A 381 -17.69 -3.05 -12.35
N ARG A 382 -17.46 -2.14 -13.31
CA ARG A 382 -18.35 -0.98 -13.52
C ARG A 382 -19.80 -1.37 -13.76
N ALA A 383 -20.03 -2.53 -14.38
CA ALA A 383 -21.38 -3.04 -14.66
C ALA A 383 -22.14 -3.47 -13.40
N VAL A 384 -21.45 -3.72 -12.27
CA VAL A 384 -22.05 -4.17 -11.00
C VAL A 384 -21.87 -3.17 -9.86
N ALA A 385 -20.80 -2.38 -9.90
CA ALA A 385 -20.38 -1.51 -8.80
C ALA A 385 -21.42 -0.44 -8.42
N GLY A 386 -22.13 0.12 -9.41
CA GLY A 386 -23.13 1.17 -9.18
C GLY A 386 -24.29 0.69 -8.32
N ASP A 387 -24.91 -0.41 -8.74
CA ASP A 387 -26.06 -1.01 -8.04
C ASP A 387 -25.66 -1.52 -6.65
N LEU A 388 -24.48 -2.16 -6.57
CA LEU A 388 -23.95 -2.67 -5.31
C LEU A 388 -23.66 -1.55 -4.30
N LYS A 389 -23.05 -0.45 -4.75
CA LYS A 389 -22.73 0.70 -3.89
C LYS A 389 -24.00 1.37 -3.37
N LEU A 390 -25.01 1.52 -4.22
CA LEU A 390 -26.32 2.08 -3.84
C LEU A 390 -27.04 1.19 -2.80
N ALA A 391 -27.12 -0.11 -3.08
CA ALA A 391 -27.76 -1.06 -2.17
C ALA A 391 -27.06 -1.12 -0.81
N TYR A 392 -25.71 -1.09 -0.81
CA TYR A 392 -24.92 -1.10 0.41
C TYR A 392 -25.09 0.18 1.24
N ALA A 393 -25.11 1.35 0.59
CA ALA A 393 -25.34 2.63 1.26
C ALA A 393 -26.73 2.72 1.90
N GLN A 394 -27.77 2.29 1.18
CA GLN A 394 -29.14 2.20 1.73
C GLN A 394 -29.21 1.27 2.94
N PHE A 395 -28.53 0.13 2.87
CA PHE A 395 -28.44 -0.79 3.99
C PHE A 395 -27.78 -0.17 5.22
N GLU A 396 -26.65 0.50 5.09
CA GLU A 396 -25.93 1.12 6.22
C GLU A 396 -26.79 2.17 6.91
N GLU A 397 -27.49 3.00 6.14
CA GLU A 397 -28.43 4.00 6.67
C GLU A 397 -29.55 3.33 7.46
N LEU A 398 -30.22 2.34 6.87
CA LEU A 398 -31.36 1.65 7.49
C LEU A 398 -30.95 0.76 8.67
N GLU A 399 -29.77 0.14 8.64
CA GLU A 399 -29.26 -0.65 9.76
C GLU A 399 -29.05 0.23 11.00
N THR A 400 -28.57 1.45 10.81
CA THR A 400 -28.41 2.43 11.89
C THR A 400 -29.77 2.78 12.52
N PHE A 401 -30.79 3.05 11.71
CA PHE A 401 -32.15 3.30 12.20
C PHE A 401 -32.77 2.08 12.91
N SER A 402 -32.51 0.88 12.42
CA SER A 402 -33.07 -0.36 13.00
C SER A 402 -32.60 -0.61 14.45
N ARG A 403 -31.42 -0.16 14.80
CA ARG A 403 -30.84 -0.29 16.16
C ARG A 403 -31.59 0.56 17.19
N PHE A 404 -32.29 1.60 16.77
CA PHE A 404 -33.08 2.48 17.66
C PHE A 404 -34.52 1.97 17.91
N GLY A 405 -34.85 0.72 17.55
CA GLY A 405 -36.12 0.09 17.91
C GLY A 405 -37.32 0.52 17.07
N ALA A 406 -37.11 1.10 15.89
CA ALA A 406 -38.17 1.48 14.97
C ALA A 406 -38.91 0.22 14.44
N ARG A 407 -40.22 0.31 14.32
CA ARG A 407 -41.01 -0.72 13.60
C ARG A 407 -40.66 -0.63 12.12
N LEU A 408 -39.94 -1.64 11.64
CA LEU A 408 -39.58 -1.77 10.24
C LEU A 408 -40.76 -2.31 9.42
N ASP A 409 -41.10 -1.66 8.32
CA ASP A 409 -41.99 -2.19 7.31
C ASP A 409 -41.32 -3.36 6.56
N GLU A 410 -42.08 -4.09 5.77
CA GLU A 410 -41.61 -5.29 5.08
C GLU A 410 -40.55 -4.98 4.04
N ASN A 411 -40.65 -3.84 3.35
CA ASN A 411 -39.67 -3.42 2.35
C ASN A 411 -38.32 -3.05 3.00
N THR A 412 -38.35 -2.27 4.06
CA THR A 412 -37.15 -1.91 4.83
C THR A 412 -36.44 -3.16 5.39
N ARG A 413 -37.23 -4.16 5.84
CA ARG A 413 -36.66 -5.43 6.30
C ARG A 413 -35.93 -6.16 5.17
N LYS A 414 -36.53 -6.24 3.96
CA LYS A 414 -35.90 -6.87 2.80
C LYS A 414 -34.58 -6.19 2.42
N ILE A 415 -34.54 -4.84 2.40
CA ILE A 415 -33.32 -4.08 2.11
C ILE A 415 -32.23 -4.39 3.15
N ILE A 416 -32.58 -4.44 4.44
CA ILE A 416 -31.63 -4.78 5.49
C ILE A 416 -31.10 -6.21 5.34
N GLU A 417 -31.98 -7.17 5.04
CA GLU A 417 -31.58 -8.56 4.85
C GLU A 417 -30.70 -8.76 3.62
N HIS A 418 -31.01 -8.10 2.51
CA HIS A 418 -30.17 -8.08 1.31
C HIS A 418 -28.81 -7.45 1.60
N GLY A 419 -28.78 -6.29 2.25
CA GLY A 419 -27.53 -5.61 2.63
C GLY A 419 -26.64 -6.44 3.56
N ARG A 420 -27.21 -7.19 4.49
CA ARG A 420 -26.44 -8.15 5.32
C ARG A 420 -25.77 -9.23 4.49
N ARG A 421 -26.41 -9.69 3.42
CA ARG A 421 -25.83 -10.67 2.48
C ARG A 421 -24.74 -10.06 1.63
N ILE A 422 -24.93 -8.81 1.14
CA ILE A 422 -23.88 -8.06 0.48
C ILE A 422 -22.64 -7.98 1.38
N ARG A 423 -22.81 -7.54 2.65
CA ARG A 423 -21.73 -7.45 3.63
C ARG A 423 -21.06 -8.81 3.86
N ALA A 424 -21.82 -9.89 3.94
CA ALA A 424 -21.27 -11.23 4.12
C ALA A 424 -20.44 -11.69 2.91
N CYS A 425 -20.87 -11.40 1.69
CA CYS A 425 -20.15 -11.73 0.46
C CYS A 425 -18.89 -10.88 0.26
N LEU A 426 -18.85 -9.65 0.81
CA LEU A 426 -17.68 -8.78 0.75
C LEU A 426 -16.61 -9.16 1.78
N LYS A 427 -16.91 -9.99 2.77
CA LYS A 427 -15.91 -10.50 3.72
C LYS A 427 -14.84 -11.31 2.98
N GLN A 428 -13.62 -11.18 3.47
CA GLN A 428 -12.46 -11.87 2.91
C GLN A 428 -11.40 -12.08 3.99
N HIS A 429 -10.77 -13.26 4.01
CA HIS A 429 -9.68 -13.56 4.90
C HIS A 429 -8.40 -12.87 4.45
N GLU A 430 -7.55 -12.52 5.40
CA GLU A 430 -6.21 -11.98 5.14
C GLU A 430 -5.37 -12.99 4.35
N PHE A 431 -4.50 -12.50 3.49
CA PHE A 431 -3.55 -13.27 2.67
C PHE A 431 -4.20 -14.25 1.68
N VAL A 432 -5.46 -14.00 1.32
CA VAL A 432 -6.20 -14.78 0.33
C VAL A 432 -6.76 -13.84 -0.75
N PRO A 433 -5.89 -13.29 -1.64
CA PRO A 433 -6.38 -12.46 -2.73
C PRO A 433 -7.27 -13.27 -3.68
N VAL A 434 -8.33 -12.65 -4.16
CA VAL A 434 -9.34 -13.27 -5.03
C VAL A 434 -9.17 -12.80 -6.46
N SER A 435 -9.17 -13.72 -7.42
CA SER A 435 -9.03 -13.42 -8.84
C SER A 435 -10.21 -12.62 -9.40
N VAL A 436 -9.98 -11.86 -10.46
CA VAL A 436 -11.02 -11.03 -11.11
C VAL A 436 -12.27 -11.82 -11.49
N PRO A 437 -12.17 -12.99 -12.17
CA PRO A 437 -13.34 -13.78 -12.50
C PRO A 437 -14.13 -14.22 -11.27
N ALA A 438 -13.46 -14.68 -10.21
CA ALA A 438 -14.11 -15.10 -8.98
C ALA A 438 -14.80 -13.95 -8.25
N GLN A 439 -14.18 -12.78 -8.19
CA GLN A 439 -14.81 -11.58 -7.62
C GLN A 439 -16.07 -11.19 -8.40
N ILE A 440 -16.00 -11.12 -9.74
CA ILE A 440 -17.13 -10.74 -10.59
C ILE A 440 -18.27 -11.73 -10.47
N THR A 441 -17.99 -13.03 -10.37
CA THR A 441 -19.02 -14.07 -10.19
C THR A 441 -19.80 -13.86 -8.90
N VAL A 442 -19.09 -13.63 -7.79
CA VAL A 442 -19.74 -13.36 -6.50
C VAL A 442 -20.55 -12.06 -6.55
N LEU A 443 -19.99 -10.98 -7.12
CA LEU A 443 -20.66 -9.69 -7.19
C LEU A 443 -21.91 -9.72 -8.09
N LEU A 444 -21.86 -10.41 -9.22
CA LEU A 444 -23.04 -10.63 -10.09
C LEU A 444 -24.11 -11.46 -9.40
N ALA A 445 -23.72 -12.52 -8.68
CA ALA A 445 -24.66 -13.33 -7.92
C ALA A 445 -25.36 -12.54 -6.82
N VAL A 446 -24.65 -11.66 -6.12
CA VAL A 446 -25.23 -10.75 -5.11
C VAL A 446 -26.19 -9.76 -5.76
N THR A 447 -25.77 -9.09 -6.84
CA THR A 447 -26.60 -8.09 -7.54
C THR A 447 -27.85 -8.74 -8.18
N ALA A 448 -27.77 -10.03 -8.55
CA ALA A 448 -28.91 -10.80 -9.05
C ALA A 448 -29.77 -11.44 -7.92
N GLU A 449 -29.55 -11.04 -6.66
CA GLU A 449 -30.31 -11.48 -5.47
C GLU A 449 -30.29 -13.01 -5.23
N LEU A 450 -29.31 -13.73 -5.82
CA LEU A 450 -29.25 -15.20 -5.71
C LEU A 450 -28.92 -15.67 -4.27
N PHE A 451 -28.34 -14.82 -3.45
CA PHE A 451 -28.04 -15.10 -2.04
C PHE A 451 -29.22 -14.83 -1.10
N ASP A 452 -30.30 -14.20 -1.55
CA ASP A 452 -31.38 -13.70 -0.67
C ASP A 452 -32.13 -14.80 0.09
N ASN A 453 -32.18 -15.98 -0.48
CA ASN A 453 -32.78 -17.15 0.18
C ASN A 453 -31.75 -17.99 0.98
N VAL A 454 -30.46 -17.65 0.96
CA VAL A 454 -29.41 -18.37 1.71
C VAL A 454 -29.47 -17.95 3.18
N PRO A 455 -29.51 -18.89 4.14
CA PRO A 455 -29.41 -18.57 5.56
C PRO A 455 -28.08 -17.86 5.90
N LEU A 456 -28.12 -16.80 6.70
CA LEU A 456 -26.92 -16.02 7.07
C LEU A 456 -25.79 -16.86 7.67
N ALA A 457 -26.12 -17.92 8.42
CA ALA A 457 -25.12 -18.84 8.99
C ALA A 457 -24.37 -19.66 7.93
N ARG A 458 -24.87 -19.75 6.70
CA ARG A 458 -24.27 -20.52 5.60
C ARG A 458 -23.66 -19.62 4.51
N MET A 459 -23.67 -18.31 4.74
CA MET A 459 -23.21 -17.35 3.71
C MET A 459 -21.73 -17.53 3.34
N THR A 460 -20.86 -17.84 4.30
CA THR A 460 -19.43 -18.06 4.03
C THR A 460 -19.22 -19.27 3.12
N ASP A 461 -19.92 -20.39 3.39
CA ASP A 461 -19.79 -21.59 2.57
C ASP A 461 -20.41 -21.38 1.17
N ALA A 462 -21.52 -20.65 1.10
CA ALA A 462 -22.20 -20.33 -0.14
C ALA A 462 -21.35 -19.39 -1.02
N GLU A 463 -20.74 -18.37 -0.44
CA GLU A 463 -19.80 -17.47 -1.15
C GLU A 463 -18.59 -18.24 -1.66
N HIS A 464 -18.03 -19.12 -0.83
CA HIS A 464 -16.90 -19.96 -1.23
C HIS A 464 -17.25 -20.86 -2.42
N ALA A 465 -18.42 -21.52 -2.39
CA ALA A 465 -18.89 -22.35 -3.49
C ALA A 465 -19.05 -21.56 -4.80
N VAL A 466 -19.61 -20.35 -4.74
CA VAL A 466 -19.73 -19.45 -5.92
C VAL A 466 -18.37 -19.03 -6.43
N ARG A 467 -17.43 -18.74 -5.53
CA ARG A 467 -16.05 -18.36 -5.88
C ARG A 467 -15.30 -19.51 -6.54
N GLU A 468 -15.45 -20.74 -6.06
CA GLU A 468 -14.85 -21.92 -6.68
C GLU A 468 -15.48 -22.22 -8.05
N ALA A 469 -16.80 -22.08 -8.19
CA ALA A 469 -17.50 -22.27 -9.46
C ALA A 469 -17.06 -21.27 -10.55
N ALA A 470 -16.35 -20.20 -10.20
CA ALA A 470 -15.74 -19.31 -11.20
C ALA A 470 -14.67 -20.02 -12.06
N ALA A 471 -14.12 -21.14 -11.61
CA ALA A 471 -13.23 -21.98 -12.41
C ALA A 471 -13.94 -22.66 -13.61
N ASP A 472 -15.27 -22.83 -13.54
CA ASP A 472 -16.10 -23.41 -14.58
C ASP A 472 -16.48 -22.40 -15.68
N ILE A 473 -16.10 -21.12 -15.51
CA ILE A 473 -16.31 -20.09 -16.52
C ILE A 473 -15.48 -20.42 -17.76
N PRO A 474 -16.09 -20.43 -18.97
CA PRO A 474 -15.36 -20.66 -20.21
C PRO A 474 -14.17 -19.68 -20.35
N SER A 475 -13.01 -20.18 -20.79
CA SER A 475 -11.78 -19.38 -20.89
C SER A 475 -11.93 -18.12 -21.72
N GLU A 476 -12.77 -18.13 -22.75
CA GLU A 476 -13.09 -16.97 -23.57
C GLU A 476 -13.82 -15.89 -22.78
N VAL A 477 -14.77 -16.27 -21.91
CA VAL A 477 -15.50 -15.35 -21.03
C VAL A 477 -14.56 -14.81 -19.98
N SER A 478 -13.73 -15.65 -19.35
CA SER A 478 -12.72 -15.24 -18.37
C SER A 478 -11.76 -14.21 -18.96
N THR A 479 -11.27 -14.43 -20.18
CA THR A 479 -10.39 -13.48 -20.88
C THR A 479 -11.12 -12.15 -21.15
N ARG A 480 -12.40 -12.19 -21.52
CA ARG A 480 -13.19 -10.96 -21.73
C ARG A 480 -13.44 -10.20 -20.43
N LEU A 481 -13.58 -10.86 -19.29
CA LEU A 481 -13.69 -10.18 -17.98
C LEU A 481 -12.44 -9.36 -17.66
N GLU A 482 -11.30 -9.77 -18.18
CA GLU A 482 -10.02 -9.09 -17.95
C GLU A 482 -9.71 -7.99 -18.99
N THR A 483 -10.18 -8.16 -20.24
CA THR A 483 -9.72 -7.35 -21.37
C THR A 483 -10.82 -6.57 -22.08
N ALA A 484 -12.11 -6.95 -21.93
CA ALA A 484 -13.20 -6.34 -22.68
C ALA A 484 -13.56 -4.95 -22.14
N ASP A 485 -13.98 -4.07 -23.06
CA ASP A 485 -14.48 -2.75 -22.73
C ASP A 485 -15.88 -2.75 -22.12
N LYS A 486 -16.63 -3.84 -22.29
CA LYS A 486 -17.99 -3.99 -21.76
C LYS A 486 -18.32 -5.46 -21.50
N LEU A 487 -18.99 -5.73 -20.39
CA LEU A 487 -19.55 -7.04 -20.08
C LEU A 487 -20.80 -7.27 -20.97
N SER A 488 -20.82 -8.35 -21.78
CA SER A 488 -21.97 -8.69 -22.61
C SER A 488 -23.12 -9.28 -21.79
N ASP A 489 -24.35 -9.15 -22.31
CA ASP A 489 -25.53 -9.75 -21.64
C ASP A 489 -25.47 -11.28 -21.66
N GLU A 490 -24.82 -11.89 -22.65
CA GLU A 490 -24.62 -13.35 -22.73
C GLU A 490 -23.62 -13.82 -21.68
N ASP A 491 -22.47 -13.14 -21.54
CA ASP A 491 -21.48 -13.44 -20.52
C ASP A 491 -22.10 -13.30 -19.11
N ARG A 492 -22.87 -12.22 -18.89
CA ARG A 492 -23.57 -11.99 -17.64
C ARG A 492 -24.54 -13.14 -17.31
N LYS A 493 -25.33 -13.60 -18.28
CA LYS A 493 -26.25 -14.72 -18.09
C LYS A 493 -25.51 -16.02 -17.79
N THR A 494 -24.42 -16.30 -18.51
CA THR A 494 -23.59 -17.50 -18.29
C THR A 494 -23.03 -17.52 -16.87
N ILE A 495 -22.45 -16.42 -16.40
CA ILE A 495 -21.88 -16.32 -15.05
C ILE A 495 -22.96 -16.46 -13.97
N ILE A 496 -24.12 -15.81 -14.16
CA ILE A 496 -25.26 -15.91 -13.23
C ILE A 496 -25.78 -17.36 -13.16
N GLU A 497 -25.82 -18.08 -14.27
CA GLU A 497 -26.26 -19.46 -14.28
C GLU A 497 -25.28 -20.40 -13.55
N ILE A 498 -23.97 -20.22 -13.74
CA ILE A 498 -22.93 -20.94 -13.00
C ILE A 498 -23.08 -20.66 -11.49
N ALA A 499 -23.25 -19.41 -11.09
CA ALA A 499 -23.44 -19.03 -9.70
C ALA A 499 -24.75 -19.63 -9.11
N ARG A 500 -25.83 -19.68 -9.90
CA ARG A 500 -27.11 -20.28 -9.49
C ARG A 500 -26.98 -21.78 -9.22
N GLN A 501 -26.25 -22.50 -10.07
CA GLN A 501 -25.98 -23.91 -9.89
C GLN A 501 -25.14 -24.18 -8.64
N ALA A 502 -24.12 -23.36 -8.39
CA ALA A 502 -23.30 -23.45 -7.18
C ALA A 502 -24.10 -23.18 -5.89
N LEU A 503 -25.12 -22.31 -5.96
CA LEU A 503 -25.96 -21.97 -4.82
C LEU A 503 -27.14 -22.94 -4.59
N ALA A 504 -27.44 -23.84 -5.51
CA ALA A 504 -28.56 -24.78 -5.37
C ALA A 504 -28.55 -25.61 -4.06
N PRO A 505 -27.40 -26.11 -3.56
CA PRO A 505 -27.35 -26.86 -2.30
C PRO A 505 -27.60 -26.00 -1.04
N PHE A 506 -27.53 -24.68 -1.14
CA PHE A 506 -27.67 -23.73 -0.04
C PHE A 506 -29.07 -23.12 0.05
N GLN A 507 -29.88 -23.29 -1.00
CA GLN A 507 -31.26 -22.84 -1.01
C GLN A 507 -32.12 -23.69 -0.05
N PRO A 508 -33.10 -23.11 0.69
CA PRO A 508 -34.01 -23.88 1.50
C PRO A 508 -34.80 -24.86 0.58
N LYS A 509 -34.76 -26.15 0.91
CA LYS A 509 -35.60 -27.12 0.22
C LYS A 509 -37.05 -26.64 0.30
N ALA A 510 -37.73 -26.54 -0.83
CA ALA A 510 -39.14 -26.23 -0.86
C ALA A 510 -39.86 -27.19 0.12
N LYS A 511 -40.50 -26.64 1.14
CA LYS A 511 -41.34 -27.46 2.01
C LYS A 511 -42.36 -28.11 1.10
N ASP A 512 -42.38 -29.45 1.07
CA ASP A 512 -43.45 -30.23 0.46
C ASP A 512 -44.79 -29.80 1.09
N THR A 513 -45.52 -28.94 0.41
CA THR A 513 -46.83 -28.45 0.82
C THR A 513 -47.92 -29.54 0.64
N SER A 514 -47.51 -30.81 0.52
CA SER A 514 -48.41 -31.93 0.31
C SER A 514 -48.88 -32.65 1.59
N VAL A 515 -48.49 -32.20 2.81
CA VAL A 515 -48.82 -32.89 4.05
C VAL A 515 -49.90 -32.18 4.89
N THR A 516 -50.20 -30.90 4.63
CA THR A 516 -51.19 -30.14 5.45
C THR A 516 -52.65 -30.20 4.93
N SER A 517 -52.89 -30.71 3.71
CA SER A 517 -54.26 -30.80 3.20
C SER A 517 -55.00 -32.11 3.55
N LYS A 518 -54.31 -33.10 4.18
CA LYS A 518 -54.97 -34.36 4.60
C LYS A 518 -55.31 -34.42 6.10
N SER A 519 -54.83 -33.49 6.93
CA SER A 519 -55.16 -33.46 8.35
C SER A 519 -56.39 -32.58 8.68
N GLU A 520 -56.67 -31.56 7.88
CA GLU A 520 -57.85 -30.70 8.11
C GLU A 520 -59.17 -31.31 7.60
N SER A 521 -59.12 -32.14 6.54
CA SER A 521 -60.34 -32.84 6.07
C SER A 521 -60.77 -33.99 6.97
N LYS A 522 -59.89 -34.49 7.86
CA LYS A 522 -60.29 -35.57 8.81
C LYS A 522 -60.79 -35.00 10.14
N ALA A 523 -60.40 -33.78 10.52
CA ALA A 523 -60.93 -33.13 11.72
C ALA A 523 -62.33 -32.53 11.53
N GLU A 524 -62.72 -32.12 10.30
CA GLU A 524 -64.06 -31.61 9.99
C GLU A 524 -65.07 -32.70 9.81
N SER A 525 -64.72 -33.94 9.43
CA SER A 525 -65.65 -35.09 9.34
C SER A 525 -66.01 -35.69 10.70
N GLU A 526 -65.11 -35.64 11.68
CA GLU A 526 -65.37 -36.17 13.03
C GLU A 526 -66.15 -35.20 13.94
N ALA A 527 -66.19 -33.90 13.59
CA ALA A 527 -66.96 -32.88 14.31
C ALA A 527 -68.44 -32.84 13.88
N ARG A 528 -68.81 -33.46 12.76
CA ARG A 528 -70.23 -33.53 12.26
C ARG A 528 -70.97 -34.77 12.69
N GLU A 529 -70.35 -35.75 13.34
CA GLU A 529 -70.98 -36.96 13.85
C GLU A 529 -71.35 -36.94 15.35
N LYS A 530 -71.09 -35.78 16.01
CA LYS A 530 -71.38 -35.61 17.45
C LYS A 530 -72.27 -34.38 17.75
N THR A 531 -73.26 -34.08 16.88
CA THR A 531 -74.32 -33.13 17.25
C THR A 531 -75.66 -33.73 16.88
#